data_ba1ae66cd16504648bb9d39fae022bf8
#
_entry.id   ba1ae66cd16504648bb9d39fae022bf8
#
_cell.length_a   1.000
_cell.length_b   1.000
_cell.length_c   1.000
_cell.angle_alpha   90.00
_cell.angle_beta   90.00
_cell.angle_gamma   90.00
#
_symmetry.space_group_name_H-M   'P 1'
#
loop_
_entity.id
_entity.type
_entity.pdbx_description
1 polymer ?
#
loop_
_entity_poly.entity_id
_entity_poly.type
_entity_poly.pdbx_seq_one_letter_code
_entity_poly.pdbx_strand_id
1 'polypeptide(L)'
;MCRPARPPTGNNEPVRPRTLARALLATASVSATAALGACGGGDRADGADHGGTLALFEGTLPADGPAARPADDTGAPLVAMVGDSITVGSVAGLRAAAAASGYELVVDAEVGRRITGGTFPRSGTAAVTDLLATAAEPDVWVVALGTNDIGKHDSADGYARDIDTLVGLLPDDVPLVWINVYLPGQPEESAVFNRALIDALAARGRASIGAWTAHADDEGVLSDGVHPTDDGAARFVEVVIGQLESWLE
;
A
#
# COMPACT_ATOMS: atom_id res chain seq x y z
N MET A 1 -19.16 -48.49 -56.42
CA MET A 1 -19.51 -49.03 -55.10
C MET A 1 -18.76 -48.25 -54.06
N CYS A 2 -19.35 -47.18 -53.54
CA CYS A 2 -18.74 -46.28 -52.47
C CYS A 2 -19.20 -46.80 -51.13
N ARG A 3 -18.23 -47.00 -50.22
CA ARG A 3 -18.48 -47.36 -48.83
C ARG A 3 -18.74 -46.06 -48.02
N PRO A 4 -19.72 -46.01 -47.12
CA PRO A 4 -19.94 -44.84 -46.29
C PRO A 4 -18.97 -44.79 -45.08
N ALA A 5 -18.55 -43.59 -44.75
CA ALA A 5 -17.68 -43.29 -43.61
C ALA A 5 -18.41 -43.43 -42.26
N ARG A 6 -17.69 -43.93 -41.26
CA ARG A 6 -18.14 -44.15 -39.89
C ARG A 6 -18.03 -42.80 -39.11
N PRO A 7 -19.00 -42.43 -38.25
CA PRO A 7 -18.89 -41.24 -37.41
C PRO A 7 -17.96 -41.48 -36.18
N PRO A 8 -17.32 -40.44 -35.65
CA PRO A 8 -16.47 -40.56 -34.47
C PRO A 8 -17.32 -40.69 -33.19
N THR A 9 -16.94 -41.65 -32.37
CA THR A 9 -17.48 -41.87 -31.02
C THR A 9 -16.91 -40.79 -30.07
N GLY A 10 -17.78 -39.92 -29.57
CA GLY A 10 -17.42 -38.95 -28.52
C GLY A 10 -17.31 -39.65 -27.16
N ASN A 11 -16.17 -39.56 -26.53
CA ASN A 11 -16.00 -39.94 -25.14
C ASN A 11 -16.47 -38.78 -24.26
N ASN A 12 -17.62 -38.94 -23.63
CA ASN A 12 -18.08 -38.12 -22.53
C ASN A 12 -17.43 -38.65 -21.24
N GLU A 13 -16.34 -38.03 -20.82
CA GLU A 13 -15.86 -38.20 -19.43
C GLU A 13 -16.57 -37.23 -18.50
N PRO A 14 -17.06 -37.69 -17.35
CA PRO A 14 -17.70 -36.78 -16.38
C PRO A 14 -16.66 -35.92 -15.65
N VAL A 15 -16.86 -34.62 -15.69
CA VAL A 15 -16.10 -33.61 -14.94
C VAL A 15 -16.28 -33.88 -13.45
N ARG A 16 -15.22 -34.26 -12.76
CA ARG A 16 -15.20 -34.38 -11.28
C ARG A 16 -15.09 -32.99 -10.63
N PRO A 17 -15.89 -32.68 -9.59
CA PRO A 17 -15.76 -31.43 -8.88
C PRO A 17 -14.42 -31.40 -8.11
N ARG A 18 -13.66 -30.31 -8.29
CA ARG A 18 -12.46 -30.03 -7.51
C ARG A 18 -12.84 -29.67 -6.09
N THR A 19 -12.51 -30.53 -5.15
CA THR A 19 -12.60 -30.27 -3.72
C THR A 19 -11.54 -29.22 -3.36
N LEU A 20 -11.99 -28.06 -2.90
CA LEU A 20 -11.12 -27.04 -2.30
C LEU A 20 -10.54 -27.57 -0.99
N ALA A 21 -9.24 -27.87 -0.99
CA ALA A 21 -8.51 -28.19 0.21
C ALA A 21 -8.32 -26.90 1.02
N ARG A 22 -8.95 -26.81 2.19
CA ARG A 22 -8.68 -25.81 3.21
C ARG A 22 -7.25 -26.01 3.70
N ALA A 23 -6.36 -25.07 3.38
CA ALA A 23 -5.05 -24.98 3.99
C ALA A 23 -5.21 -24.44 5.41
N LEU A 24 -4.86 -25.26 6.40
CA LEU A 24 -4.71 -24.88 7.80
C LEU A 24 -3.41 -24.05 7.92
N LEU A 25 -3.56 -22.76 8.25
CA LEU A 25 -2.44 -21.92 8.64
C LEU A 25 -1.94 -22.37 10.02
N ALA A 26 -0.71 -22.86 10.05
CA ALA A 26 0.04 -23.07 11.29
C ALA A 26 0.56 -21.71 11.78
N THR A 27 0.15 -21.31 12.98
CA THR A 27 0.69 -20.16 13.70
C THR A 27 2.06 -20.52 14.25
N ALA A 28 3.12 -19.94 13.70
CA ALA A 28 4.45 -19.98 14.28
C ALA A 28 4.59 -18.81 15.27
N SER A 29 4.63 -19.12 16.56
CA SER A 29 4.97 -18.17 17.62
C SER A 29 6.48 -17.97 17.64
N VAL A 30 6.94 -16.77 17.28
CA VAL A 30 8.33 -16.35 17.47
C VAL A 30 8.44 -15.63 18.81
N SER A 31 9.09 -16.27 19.78
CA SER A 31 9.44 -15.65 21.05
C SER A 31 10.69 -14.78 20.86
N ALA A 32 10.55 -13.47 20.96
CA ALA A 32 11.67 -12.53 20.97
C ALA A 32 12.20 -12.42 22.42
N THR A 33 13.42 -12.85 22.62
CA THR A 33 14.16 -12.65 23.88
C THR A 33 14.81 -11.27 23.86
N ALA A 34 14.35 -10.39 24.73
CA ALA A 34 14.96 -9.07 24.95
C ALA A 34 16.27 -9.23 25.75
N ALA A 35 17.38 -8.77 25.18
CA ALA A 35 18.63 -8.55 25.93
C ALA A 35 18.72 -7.09 26.32
N LEU A 36 18.61 -6.83 27.62
CA LEU A 36 18.89 -5.54 28.27
C LEU A 36 20.41 -5.32 28.29
N GLY A 37 20.87 -4.27 27.63
CA GLY A 37 22.23 -3.72 27.76
C GLY A 37 22.13 -2.26 28.19
N ALA A 38 22.36 -2.02 29.47
CA ALA A 38 22.51 -0.69 30.05
C ALA A 38 23.96 -0.24 29.98
N CYS A 39 24.17 1.08 29.74
CA CYS A 39 25.28 1.98 30.13
C CYS A 39 25.44 3.04 29.02
N GLY A 40 25.48 4.31 29.23
CA GLY A 40 25.76 5.19 30.31
C GLY A 40 26.11 6.54 29.72
N GLY A 41 25.58 7.58 30.31
CA GLY A 41 26.09 8.92 30.53
C GLY A 41 26.75 9.72 29.40
N GLY A 42 26.29 10.95 29.27
CA GLY A 42 27.23 12.03 28.97
C GLY A 42 26.72 13.06 27.96
N ASP A 43 26.42 14.20 28.54
CA ASP A 43 26.62 15.55 28.05
C ASP A 43 25.59 16.23 27.15
N ARG A 44 25.00 17.26 27.79
CA ARG A 44 24.28 18.36 27.16
C ARG A 44 25.18 19.09 26.17
N ALA A 45 24.69 19.27 24.98
CA ALA A 45 25.12 20.33 24.07
C ALA A 45 23.88 21.07 23.54
N ASP A 46 24.03 22.35 23.62
CA ASP A 46 23.09 23.44 23.44
C ASP A 46 22.17 23.38 22.23
N GLY A 47 20.98 23.97 22.44
CA GLY A 47 19.93 24.17 21.47
C GLY A 47 20.39 24.85 20.18
N ALA A 48 20.15 24.18 19.09
CA ALA A 48 19.93 24.79 17.80
C ALA A 48 18.43 24.74 17.53
N ASP A 49 17.82 25.90 17.61
CA ASP A 49 16.45 26.15 17.18
C ASP A 49 16.32 25.84 15.67
N HIS A 50 15.99 24.64 15.34
CA HIS A 50 15.60 24.25 13.99
C HIS A 50 14.09 24.42 13.86
N GLY A 51 13.63 25.66 14.05
CA GLY A 51 12.31 26.10 13.62
C GLY A 51 12.15 26.06 12.10
N GLY A 52 12.44 24.94 11.48
CA GLY A 52 12.00 24.61 10.15
C GLY A 52 10.53 24.24 10.24
N THR A 53 9.66 25.21 10.02
CA THR A 53 8.23 24.97 9.78
C THR A 53 8.15 23.95 8.65
N LEU A 54 7.93 22.67 9.01
CA LEU A 54 7.50 21.67 8.03
C LEU A 54 6.18 22.21 7.47
N ALA A 55 6.24 22.75 6.27
CA ALA A 55 5.04 23.16 5.55
C ALA A 55 4.17 21.92 5.47
N LEU A 56 3.13 21.89 6.28
CA LEU A 56 2.08 20.87 6.22
C LEU A 56 1.60 20.86 4.76
N PHE A 57 1.94 19.79 4.07
CA PHE A 57 1.45 19.57 2.72
C PHE A 57 -0.03 19.18 2.82
N GLU A 58 -0.88 20.17 3.01
CA GLU A 58 -2.29 20.10 2.62
C GLU A 58 -2.36 20.22 1.09
N GLY A 59 -1.82 19.25 0.39
CA GLY A 59 -1.95 19.12 -1.05
C GLY A 59 -2.96 18.04 -1.35
N THR A 60 -4.24 18.33 -1.17
CA THR A 60 -5.28 17.57 -1.86
C THR A 60 -5.06 17.88 -3.34
N LEU A 61 -4.55 16.90 -4.11
CA LEU A 61 -4.56 17.00 -5.55
C LEU A 61 -6.02 17.19 -5.98
N PRO A 62 -6.34 18.07 -6.96
CA PRO A 62 -7.69 18.19 -7.46
C PRO A 62 -8.10 16.82 -8.00
N ALA A 63 -8.91 16.10 -7.23
CA ALA A 63 -9.57 14.91 -7.69
C ALA A 63 -10.59 15.37 -8.74
N ASP A 64 -10.46 14.92 -9.97
CA ASP A 64 -11.63 14.80 -10.80
C ASP A 64 -12.56 13.87 -10.00
N GLY A 65 -13.72 14.36 -9.61
CA GLY A 65 -14.60 13.69 -8.65
C GLY A 65 -14.86 12.22 -8.97
N PRO A 66 -15.40 11.45 -8.02
CA PRO A 66 -15.56 10.01 -8.15
C PRO A 66 -16.29 9.70 -9.47
N ALA A 67 -15.75 8.74 -10.24
CA ALA A 67 -16.50 8.18 -11.34
C ALA A 67 -17.72 7.50 -10.75
N ALA A 68 -18.91 7.95 -11.18
CA ALA A 68 -20.14 7.29 -10.75
C ALA A 68 -20.05 5.81 -11.12
N ARG A 69 -20.23 4.95 -10.12
CA ARG A 69 -20.32 3.49 -10.31
C ARG A 69 -21.47 3.19 -11.28
N PRO A 70 -21.35 2.21 -12.17
CA PRO A 70 -22.48 1.77 -12.98
C PRO A 70 -23.68 1.41 -12.08
N ALA A 71 -24.87 1.84 -12.47
CA ALA A 71 -26.09 1.72 -11.65
C ALA A 71 -26.54 0.26 -11.39
N ASP A 72 -25.91 -0.72 -12.01
CA ASP A 72 -26.16 -2.16 -11.92
C ASP A 72 -25.12 -2.91 -11.05
N ASP A 73 -24.07 -2.24 -10.56
CA ASP A 73 -23.10 -2.84 -9.66
C ASP A 73 -23.61 -2.73 -8.20
N THR A 74 -24.19 -3.83 -7.68
CA THR A 74 -24.70 -3.94 -6.32
C THR A 74 -23.67 -4.52 -5.33
N GLY A 75 -22.46 -4.80 -5.78
CA GLY A 75 -21.38 -5.30 -4.93
C GLY A 75 -20.78 -4.22 -4.02
N ALA A 76 -20.14 -4.64 -2.94
CA ALA A 76 -19.30 -3.74 -2.15
C ALA A 76 -18.13 -3.24 -2.99
N PRO A 77 -17.71 -1.95 -2.87
CA PRO A 77 -16.51 -1.46 -3.53
C PRO A 77 -15.30 -2.30 -3.17
N LEU A 78 -14.54 -2.72 -4.19
CA LEU A 78 -13.32 -3.49 -4.02
C LEU A 78 -12.10 -2.57 -3.99
N VAL A 79 -11.34 -2.63 -2.91
CA VAL A 79 -10.09 -1.90 -2.73
C VAL A 79 -8.93 -2.87 -2.81
N ALA A 80 -7.96 -2.61 -3.68
CA ALA A 80 -6.69 -3.34 -3.72
C ALA A 80 -5.59 -2.50 -3.09
N MET A 81 -4.92 -3.04 -2.08
CA MET A 81 -3.85 -2.34 -1.35
C MET A 81 -2.54 -3.09 -1.44
N VAL A 82 -1.48 -2.37 -1.79
CA VAL A 82 -0.09 -2.85 -1.74
C VAL A 82 0.68 -2.04 -0.72
N GLY A 83 1.38 -2.73 0.21
CA GLY A 83 2.08 -2.06 1.29
C GLY A 83 3.34 -2.78 1.79
N ASP A 84 4.00 -2.12 2.73
CA ASP A 84 5.19 -2.60 3.43
C ASP A 84 4.89 -3.01 4.89
N SER A 85 5.91 -2.95 5.77
CA SER A 85 5.80 -3.32 7.18
C SER A 85 4.78 -2.48 7.96
N ILE A 86 4.58 -1.22 7.60
CA ILE A 86 3.59 -0.34 8.23
C ILE A 86 2.18 -0.89 7.95
N THR A 87 1.93 -1.28 6.72
CA THR A 87 0.67 -1.93 6.33
C THR A 87 0.50 -3.28 7.01
N VAL A 88 1.57 -4.11 7.08
CA VAL A 88 1.53 -5.40 7.79
C VAL A 88 1.08 -5.22 9.25
N GLY A 89 1.66 -4.24 9.96
CA GLY A 89 1.28 -3.92 11.35
C GLY A 89 -0.16 -3.42 11.50
N SER A 90 -0.71 -2.79 10.45
CA SER A 90 -2.04 -2.17 10.47
C SER A 90 -3.14 -3.02 9.82
N VAL A 91 -2.82 -4.19 9.23
CA VAL A 91 -3.74 -4.95 8.36
C VAL A 91 -5.04 -5.37 9.06
N ALA A 92 -4.99 -5.69 10.35
CA ALA A 92 -6.19 -6.09 11.09
C ALA A 92 -7.17 -4.91 11.23
N GLY A 93 -6.64 -3.73 11.58
CA GLY A 93 -7.42 -2.49 11.67
C GLY A 93 -7.96 -2.06 10.31
N LEU A 94 -7.15 -2.11 9.26
CA LEU A 94 -7.55 -1.79 7.89
C LEU A 94 -8.74 -2.66 7.42
N ARG A 95 -8.66 -3.97 7.63
CA ARG A 95 -9.76 -4.88 7.26
C ARG A 95 -11.02 -4.64 8.05
N ALA A 96 -10.90 -4.37 9.36
CA ALA A 96 -12.05 -4.08 10.22
C ALA A 96 -12.72 -2.77 9.81
N ALA A 97 -11.95 -1.72 9.56
CA ALA A 97 -12.46 -0.41 9.18
C ALA A 97 -13.08 -0.43 7.76
N ALA A 98 -12.41 -1.06 6.78
CA ALA A 98 -12.97 -1.24 5.44
C ALA A 98 -14.32 -1.98 5.47
N ALA A 99 -14.41 -3.08 6.23
CA ALA A 99 -15.65 -3.82 6.38
C ALA A 99 -16.76 -2.98 7.05
N ALA A 100 -16.41 -2.14 8.05
CA ALA A 100 -17.35 -1.23 8.70
C ALA A 100 -17.86 -0.14 7.75
N SER A 101 -17.04 0.30 6.80
CA SER A 101 -17.41 1.26 5.74
C SER A 101 -18.06 0.58 4.52
N GLY A 102 -18.25 -0.76 4.54
CA GLY A 102 -18.90 -1.49 3.46
C GLY A 102 -17.99 -1.77 2.26
N TYR A 103 -16.65 -1.71 2.41
CA TYR A 103 -15.68 -2.00 1.37
C TYR A 103 -15.12 -3.42 1.49
N GLU A 104 -14.85 -4.05 0.35
CA GLU A 104 -14.01 -5.24 0.28
C GLU A 104 -12.55 -4.82 0.13
N LEU A 105 -11.66 -5.37 0.98
CA LEU A 105 -10.24 -4.99 0.99
C LEU A 105 -9.34 -6.22 0.74
N VAL A 106 -8.64 -6.20 -0.40
CA VAL A 106 -7.55 -7.12 -0.71
C VAL A 106 -6.22 -6.43 -0.40
N VAL A 107 -5.42 -7.02 0.48
CA VAL A 107 -4.12 -6.47 0.90
C VAL A 107 -3.01 -7.44 0.56
N ASP A 108 -2.01 -6.96 -0.19
CA ASP A 108 -0.70 -7.59 -0.36
C ASP A 108 0.37 -6.71 0.29
N ALA A 109 0.79 -7.06 1.49
CA ALA A 109 1.79 -6.32 2.26
C ALA A 109 2.91 -7.25 2.74
N GLU A 110 4.15 -6.75 2.69
CA GLU A 110 5.35 -7.52 3.04
C GLU A 110 6.41 -6.63 3.71
N VAL A 111 6.98 -7.12 4.81
CA VAL A 111 8.00 -6.37 5.57
C VAL A 111 9.22 -6.06 4.70
N GLY A 112 9.65 -4.80 4.71
CA GLY A 112 10.83 -4.36 3.96
C GLY A 112 10.59 -4.17 2.45
N ARG A 113 9.33 -4.23 1.98
CA ARG A 113 9.00 -4.07 0.56
C ARG A 113 9.38 -2.69 0.06
N ARG A 114 10.05 -2.65 -1.08
CA ARG A 114 10.37 -1.46 -1.86
C ARG A 114 9.43 -1.33 -3.05
N ILE A 115 9.39 -0.15 -3.63
CA ILE A 115 8.59 0.12 -4.83
C ILE A 115 9.04 -0.77 -5.98
N THR A 116 10.35 -0.74 -6.28
CA THR A 116 10.97 -1.53 -7.36
C THR A 116 12.13 -2.37 -6.83
N GLY A 117 12.60 -3.30 -7.64
CA GLY A 117 13.79 -4.10 -7.36
C GLY A 117 13.62 -5.12 -6.23
N GLY A 118 14.66 -5.91 -6.02
CA GLY A 118 14.66 -6.97 -5.00
C GLY A 118 13.98 -8.26 -5.45
N THR A 119 14.55 -9.39 -4.97
CA THR A 119 13.96 -10.72 -5.18
C THR A 119 13.15 -11.13 -3.96
N PHE A 120 13.54 -10.62 -2.81
CA PHE A 120 12.86 -10.85 -1.54
C PHE A 120 13.16 -9.68 -0.56
N PRO A 121 12.15 -9.06 0.04
CA PRO A 121 10.71 -9.24 -0.27
C PRO A 121 10.40 -8.89 -1.73
N ARG A 122 9.25 -9.37 -2.25
CA ARG A 122 8.79 -8.98 -3.59
C ARG A 122 8.56 -7.48 -3.64
N SER A 123 8.97 -6.86 -4.76
CA SER A 123 8.74 -5.42 -4.96
C SER A 123 7.25 -5.07 -5.03
N GLY A 124 6.93 -3.81 -4.83
CA GLY A 124 5.58 -3.29 -5.05
C GLY A 124 5.10 -3.49 -6.48
N THR A 125 5.97 -3.28 -7.46
CA THR A 125 5.65 -3.55 -8.88
C THR A 125 5.30 -5.01 -9.14
N ALA A 126 5.99 -5.96 -8.51
CA ALA A 126 5.66 -7.38 -8.62
C ALA A 126 4.32 -7.69 -7.93
N ALA A 127 4.06 -7.14 -6.76
CA ALA A 127 2.79 -7.33 -6.05
C ALA A 127 1.60 -6.75 -6.84
N VAL A 128 1.74 -5.55 -7.41
CA VAL A 128 0.73 -4.97 -8.30
C VAL A 128 0.49 -5.86 -9.51
N THR A 129 1.55 -6.36 -10.16
CA THR A 129 1.43 -7.24 -11.33
C THR A 129 0.67 -8.53 -10.98
N ASP A 130 0.94 -9.11 -9.81
CA ASP A 130 0.26 -10.33 -9.35
C ASP A 130 -1.23 -10.06 -9.04
N LEU A 131 -1.55 -8.92 -8.43
CA LEU A 131 -2.93 -8.51 -8.19
C LEU A 131 -3.69 -8.26 -9.49
N LEU A 132 -3.08 -7.57 -10.45
CA LEU A 132 -3.67 -7.35 -11.79
C LEU A 132 -3.90 -8.65 -12.57
N ALA A 133 -3.11 -9.70 -12.30
CA ALA A 133 -3.30 -11.02 -12.91
C ALA A 133 -4.48 -11.80 -12.29
N THR A 134 -5.06 -11.33 -11.20
CA THR A 134 -6.30 -11.87 -10.64
C THR A 134 -7.49 -11.37 -11.48
N ALA A 135 -8.63 -12.04 -11.37
CA ALA A 135 -9.86 -11.59 -12.04
C ALA A 135 -10.56 -10.42 -11.30
N ALA A 136 -9.91 -9.87 -10.27
CA ALA A 136 -10.46 -8.77 -9.50
C ALA A 136 -10.19 -7.43 -10.21
N GLU A 137 -11.23 -6.62 -10.37
CA GLU A 137 -11.15 -5.27 -10.90
C GLU A 137 -11.41 -4.29 -9.73
N PRO A 138 -10.36 -3.74 -9.11
CA PRO A 138 -10.54 -2.82 -8.00
C PRO A 138 -11.20 -1.51 -8.42
N ASP A 139 -12.09 -1.00 -7.58
CA ASP A 139 -12.66 0.34 -7.72
C ASP A 139 -11.65 1.43 -7.32
N VAL A 140 -10.71 1.10 -6.40
CA VAL A 140 -9.64 2.00 -5.95
C VAL A 140 -8.38 1.18 -5.67
N TRP A 141 -7.23 1.71 -6.09
CA TRP A 141 -5.92 1.24 -5.66
C TRP A 141 -5.39 2.06 -4.49
N VAL A 142 -4.80 1.38 -3.51
CA VAL A 142 -4.05 2.01 -2.41
C VAL A 142 -2.60 1.53 -2.45
N VAL A 143 -1.65 2.46 -2.44
CA VAL A 143 -0.22 2.16 -2.33
C VAL A 143 0.32 2.82 -1.07
N ALA A 144 0.93 2.01 -0.19
CA ALA A 144 1.62 2.47 1.00
C ALA A 144 3.06 1.95 0.98
N LEU A 145 3.84 2.54 0.10
CA LEU A 145 5.24 2.19 -0.18
C LEU A 145 6.11 3.44 -0.27
N GLY A 146 7.39 3.26 -0.07
CA GLY A 146 8.41 4.30 -0.18
C GLY A 146 9.30 4.39 1.06
N THR A 147 8.81 3.99 2.23
CA THR A 147 9.61 4.03 3.48
C THR A 147 10.93 3.28 3.34
N ASN A 148 10.92 2.13 2.67
CA ASN A 148 12.11 1.31 2.43
C ASN A 148 12.96 1.79 1.24
N ASP A 149 12.49 2.79 0.52
CA ASP A 149 13.19 3.41 -0.61
C ASP A 149 13.95 4.67 -0.20
N ILE A 150 13.62 5.27 0.97
CA ILE A 150 14.31 6.45 1.50
C ILE A 150 15.80 6.16 1.63
N GLY A 151 16.64 7.08 1.13
CA GLY A 151 18.10 6.97 1.11
C GLY A 151 18.65 5.93 0.12
N LYS A 152 17.85 5.42 -0.82
CA LYS A 152 18.30 4.48 -1.87
C LYS A 152 18.69 5.15 -3.18
N HIS A 153 18.38 6.42 -3.32
CA HIS A 153 18.69 7.21 -4.50
C HIS A 153 19.43 8.49 -4.11
N ASP A 154 20.37 8.91 -4.95
CA ASP A 154 21.15 10.12 -4.76
C ASP A 154 20.41 11.39 -5.24
N SER A 155 19.22 11.24 -5.85
CA SER A 155 18.46 12.35 -6.41
C SER A 155 16.95 12.05 -6.46
N ALA A 156 16.15 13.12 -6.56
CA ALA A 156 14.69 13.03 -6.77
C ALA A 156 14.30 12.21 -8.01
N ASP A 157 15.09 12.28 -9.09
CA ASP A 157 14.85 11.52 -10.32
C ASP A 157 14.87 9.99 -10.09
N GLY A 158 15.62 9.53 -9.09
CA GLY A 158 15.63 8.12 -8.70
C GLY A 158 14.29 7.68 -8.17
N TYR A 159 13.75 8.45 -7.22
CA TYR A 159 12.43 8.20 -6.65
C TYR A 159 11.32 8.34 -7.69
N ALA A 160 11.38 9.39 -8.52
CA ALA A 160 10.41 9.61 -9.59
C ALA A 160 10.32 8.38 -10.53
N ARG A 161 11.46 7.84 -10.98
CA ARG A 161 11.46 6.63 -11.84
C ARG A 161 10.83 5.41 -11.18
N ASP A 162 11.08 5.20 -9.88
CA ASP A 162 10.49 4.07 -9.16
C ASP A 162 8.97 4.24 -9.03
N ILE A 163 8.52 5.45 -8.67
CA ILE A 163 7.10 5.80 -8.56
C ILE A 163 6.42 5.66 -9.93
N ASP A 164 6.97 6.26 -10.99
CA ASP A 164 6.43 6.20 -12.35
C ASP A 164 6.35 4.75 -12.86
N THR A 165 7.33 3.91 -12.50
CA THR A 165 7.33 2.49 -12.86
C THR A 165 6.13 1.77 -12.25
N LEU A 166 5.80 2.04 -10.98
CA LEU A 166 4.64 1.41 -10.34
C LEU A 166 3.34 2.02 -10.84
N VAL A 167 3.24 3.35 -10.91
CA VAL A 167 2.06 4.07 -11.40
C VAL A 167 1.70 3.62 -12.82
N GLY A 168 2.69 3.44 -13.69
CA GLY A 168 2.49 3.00 -15.08
C GLY A 168 1.97 1.56 -15.24
N LEU A 169 1.91 0.76 -14.15
CA LEU A 169 1.26 -0.55 -14.15
C LEU A 169 -0.24 -0.47 -13.87
N LEU A 170 -0.67 0.60 -13.21
CA LEU A 170 -2.05 0.74 -12.74
C LEU A 170 -2.95 1.32 -13.84
N PRO A 171 -4.19 0.83 -14.01
CA PRO A 171 -5.14 1.39 -14.95
C PRO A 171 -5.40 2.88 -14.69
N ASP A 172 -5.33 3.71 -15.73
CA ASP A 172 -5.44 5.17 -15.61
C ASP A 172 -6.85 5.63 -15.19
N ASP A 173 -7.87 4.83 -15.48
CA ASP A 173 -9.28 5.09 -15.19
C ASP A 173 -9.68 4.68 -13.77
N VAL A 174 -8.84 3.94 -13.05
CA VAL A 174 -9.07 3.55 -11.64
C VAL A 174 -8.36 4.54 -10.72
N PRO A 175 -9.05 5.11 -9.70
CA PRO A 175 -8.44 5.99 -8.72
C PRO A 175 -7.26 5.37 -7.99
N LEU A 176 -6.26 6.18 -7.69
CA LEU A 176 -5.09 5.80 -6.92
C LEU A 176 -4.96 6.66 -5.66
N VAL A 177 -4.91 6.02 -4.51
CA VAL A 177 -4.51 6.63 -3.24
C VAL A 177 -3.08 6.19 -2.93
N TRP A 178 -2.15 7.13 -2.74
CA TRP A 178 -0.81 6.80 -2.27
C TRP A 178 -0.58 7.46 -0.91
N ILE A 179 -0.22 6.65 0.09
CA ILE A 179 0.09 7.14 1.42
C ILE A 179 1.53 7.66 1.40
N ASN A 180 1.72 8.95 1.71
CA ASN A 180 3.04 9.55 1.74
C ASN A 180 3.90 8.98 2.88
N VAL A 181 5.21 9.20 2.82
CA VAL A 181 6.16 8.58 3.75
C VAL A 181 6.75 9.62 4.71
N TYR A 182 7.05 9.16 5.92
CA TYR A 182 7.81 9.93 6.90
C TYR A 182 8.78 9.03 7.65
N LEU A 183 10.04 9.41 7.63
CA LEU A 183 11.09 8.73 8.37
C LEU A 183 11.83 9.79 9.21
N PRO A 184 11.60 9.85 10.55
CA PRO A 184 12.17 10.90 11.41
C PRO A 184 13.70 11.00 11.35
N GLY A 185 14.39 9.87 11.13
CA GLY A 185 15.84 9.83 10.95
C GLY A 185 16.33 10.39 9.60
N GLN A 186 15.44 10.60 8.62
CA GLN A 186 15.73 11.09 7.28
C GLN A 186 14.60 12.00 6.76
N PRO A 187 14.30 13.10 7.44
CA PRO A 187 13.14 13.94 7.09
C PRO A 187 13.33 14.66 5.74
N GLU A 188 14.56 15.04 5.40
CA GLU A 188 14.86 15.72 4.13
C GLU A 188 14.66 14.78 2.94
N GLU A 189 15.14 13.54 3.03
CA GLU A 189 14.95 12.52 2.01
C GLU A 189 13.48 12.12 1.87
N SER A 190 12.75 12.04 2.99
CA SER A 190 11.31 11.83 2.99
C SER A 190 10.59 12.95 2.25
N ALA A 191 11.00 14.21 2.45
CA ALA A 191 10.44 15.35 1.73
C ALA A 191 10.76 15.32 0.23
N VAL A 192 11.97 14.89 -0.15
CA VAL A 192 12.36 14.72 -1.57
C VAL A 192 11.51 13.63 -2.23
N PHE A 193 11.35 12.47 -1.57
CA PHE A 193 10.47 11.40 -2.05
C PHE A 193 9.04 11.89 -2.22
N ASN A 194 8.47 12.53 -1.20
CA ASN A 194 7.08 13.00 -1.23
C ASN A 194 6.85 14.06 -2.31
N ARG A 195 7.84 14.89 -2.61
CA ARG A 195 7.75 15.83 -3.74
C ARG A 195 7.66 15.08 -5.07
N ALA A 196 8.53 14.10 -5.31
CA ALA A 196 8.47 13.29 -6.52
C ALA A 196 7.14 12.53 -6.64
N LEU A 197 6.60 12.05 -5.50
CA LEU A 197 5.29 11.42 -5.44
C LEU A 197 4.16 12.38 -5.86
N ILE A 198 4.15 13.61 -5.32
CA ILE A 198 3.16 14.64 -5.68
C ILE A 198 3.19 14.89 -7.19
N ASP A 199 4.38 15.09 -7.75
CA ASP A 199 4.54 15.42 -9.16
C ASP A 199 4.05 14.27 -10.06
N ALA A 200 4.37 13.01 -9.71
CA ALA A 200 3.92 11.82 -10.43
C ALA A 200 2.39 11.64 -10.38
N LEU A 201 1.79 11.82 -9.20
CA LEU A 201 0.33 11.68 -9.05
C LEU A 201 -0.44 12.82 -9.71
N ALA A 202 0.12 14.04 -9.71
CA ALA A 202 -0.44 15.17 -10.46
C ALA A 202 -0.44 14.93 -11.98
N ALA A 203 0.65 14.32 -12.49
CA ALA A 203 0.75 13.96 -13.90
C ALA A 203 -0.22 12.83 -14.29
N ARG A 204 -0.45 11.86 -13.41
CA ARG A 204 -1.41 10.76 -13.64
C ARG A 204 -2.86 11.26 -13.65
N GLY A 205 -3.21 12.20 -12.78
CA GLY A 205 -4.61 12.52 -12.49
C GLY A 205 -5.33 11.36 -11.77
N ARG A 206 -6.59 11.55 -11.41
CA ARG A 206 -7.40 10.57 -10.65
C ARG A 206 -6.62 9.89 -9.52
N ALA A 207 -5.91 10.72 -8.73
CA ALA A 207 -5.09 10.26 -7.63
C ALA A 207 -5.16 11.21 -6.44
N SER A 208 -4.95 10.70 -5.24
CA SER A 208 -4.86 11.48 -4.01
C SER A 208 -3.73 10.98 -3.12
N ILE A 209 -3.35 11.80 -2.15
CA ILE A 209 -2.31 11.49 -1.17
C ILE A 209 -2.93 11.36 0.21
N GLY A 210 -2.74 10.20 0.84
CA GLY A 210 -3.00 10.05 2.26
C GLY A 210 -1.85 10.66 3.06
N ALA A 211 -2.17 11.66 3.88
CA ALA A 211 -1.19 12.49 4.59
C ALA A 211 -0.69 11.82 5.88
N TRP A 212 0.03 10.70 5.76
CA TRP A 212 0.64 10.02 6.91
C TRP A 212 1.65 10.94 7.64
N THR A 213 2.37 11.80 6.91
CA THR A 213 3.30 12.78 7.51
C THR A 213 2.65 13.71 8.52
N ALA A 214 1.34 13.93 8.45
CA ALA A 214 0.62 14.80 9.39
C ALA A 214 0.50 14.18 10.79
N HIS A 215 0.77 12.88 10.92
CA HIS A 215 0.59 12.12 12.17
C HIS A 215 1.87 11.41 12.62
N ALA A 216 2.72 11.01 11.68
CA ALA A 216 3.87 10.15 11.95
C ALA A 216 4.93 10.81 12.86
N ASP A 217 4.97 12.15 12.95
CA ASP A 217 5.87 12.90 13.83
C ASP A 217 5.28 13.18 15.22
N ASP A 218 4.01 12.84 15.45
CA ASP A 218 3.39 13.02 16.75
C ASP A 218 4.01 12.06 17.79
N GLU A 219 4.13 12.55 19.04
CA GLU A 219 4.66 11.76 20.14
C GLU A 219 3.84 10.49 20.35
N GLY A 220 4.52 9.36 20.43
CA GLY A 220 3.87 8.06 20.69
C GLY A 220 3.25 7.37 19.47
N VAL A 221 3.29 7.99 18.30
CA VAL A 221 2.76 7.38 17.06
C VAL A 221 3.70 6.32 16.50
N LEU A 222 5.01 6.54 16.56
CA LEU A 222 6.02 5.56 16.13
C LEU A 222 6.73 4.93 17.32
N SER A 223 6.95 3.62 17.27
CA SER A 223 7.60 2.84 18.35
C SER A 223 9.14 2.88 18.26
N ASP A 224 9.68 2.88 17.06
CA ASP A 224 11.12 2.80 16.77
C ASP A 224 11.57 3.84 15.73
N GLY A 225 10.75 4.83 15.48
CA GLY A 225 10.98 5.87 14.47
C GLY A 225 10.57 5.44 13.05
N VAL A 226 9.99 4.25 12.87
CA VAL A 226 9.50 3.74 11.57
C VAL A 226 8.13 3.11 11.72
N HIS A 227 8.01 2.17 12.65
CA HIS A 227 6.81 1.35 12.79
C HIS A 227 5.81 1.98 13.75
N PRO A 228 4.54 2.06 13.37
CA PRO A 228 3.50 2.57 14.24
C PRO A 228 3.36 1.76 15.55
N THR A 229 3.04 2.47 16.63
CA THR A 229 2.43 1.87 17.83
C THR A 229 1.00 1.44 17.52
N ASP A 230 0.29 0.86 18.50
CA ASP A 230 -1.15 0.56 18.32
C ASP A 230 -1.97 1.82 18.01
N ASP A 231 -1.67 2.94 18.70
CA ASP A 231 -2.31 4.23 18.43
C ASP A 231 -1.91 4.77 17.05
N GLY A 232 -0.64 4.63 16.68
CA GLY A 232 -0.15 5.00 15.35
C GLY A 232 -0.79 4.17 14.24
N ALA A 233 -0.97 2.87 14.46
CA ALA A 233 -1.66 2.00 13.50
C ALA A 233 -3.13 2.42 13.33
N ALA A 234 -3.81 2.83 14.40
CA ALA A 234 -5.17 3.37 14.31
C ALA A 234 -5.20 4.67 13.47
N ARG A 235 -4.23 5.57 13.67
CA ARG A 235 -4.10 6.80 12.84
C ARG A 235 -3.82 6.49 11.37
N PHE A 236 -2.95 5.51 11.11
CA PHE A 236 -2.69 5.07 9.74
C PHE A 236 -3.97 4.54 9.06
N VAL A 237 -4.78 3.77 9.78
CA VAL A 237 -6.08 3.29 9.31
C VAL A 237 -7.02 4.45 9.01
N GLU A 238 -7.12 5.45 9.90
CA GLU A 238 -7.94 6.66 9.69
C GLU A 238 -7.53 7.40 8.40
N VAL A 239 -6.22 7.56 8.16
CA VAL A 239 -5.70 8.19 6.93
C VAL A 239 -6.12 7.42 5.68
N VAL A 240 -6.00 6.09 5.68
CA VAL A 240 -6.37 5.26 4.52
C VAL A 240 -7.88 5.33 4.28
N ILE A 241 -8.70 5.11 5.31
CA ILE A 241 -10.16 5.08 5.15
C ILE A 241 -10.71 6.44 4.73
N GLY A 242 -10.23 7.54 5.32
CA GLY A 242 -10.66 8.88 4.94
C GLY A 242 -10.37 9.22 3.47
N GLN A 243 -9.28 8.67 2.90
CA GLN A 243 -9.02 8.81 1.46
C GLN A 243 -9.97 7.95 0.62
N LEU A 244 -10.31 6.74 1.06
CA LEU A 244 -11.24 5.87 0.36
C LEU A 244 -12.66 6.47 0.30
N GLU A 245 -13.14 7.02 1.41
CA GLU A 245 -14.43 7.73 1.47
C GLU A 245 -14.53 8.83 0.44
N SER A 246 -13.45 9.59 0.21
CA SER A 246 -13.42 10.66 -0.79
C SER A 246 -13.55 10.18 -2.24
N TRP A 247 -13.34 8.88 -2.52
CA TRP A 247 -13.41 8.29 -3.86
C TRP A 247 -14.63 7.39 -4.05
N LEU A 248 -15.19 6.84 -2.98
CA LEU A 248 -16.21 5.79 -3.04
C LEU A 248 -17.61 6.24 -2.56
N GLU A 249 -17.71 7.42 -1.92
CA GLU A 249 -18.95 8.10 -1.56
C GLU A 249 -19.36 9.15 -2.60
#